data_1ca6eec5f576564654c903d4ee03e8a3
#
_entry.id   1ca6eec5f576564654c903d4ee03e8a3
#
_cell.length_a   1.000
_cell.length_b   1.000
_cell.length_c   1.000
_cell.angle_alpha   90.00
_cell.angle_beta   90.00
_cell.angle_gamma   90.00
#
_symmetry.space_group_name_H-M   'P 1'
#
loop_
_entity.id
_entity.type
_entity.pdbx_description
1 polymer ?
#
loop_
_entity_poly.entity_id
_entity_poly.type
_entity_poly.pdbx_seq_one_letter_code
_entity_poly.pdbx_strand_id
1 'polypeptide(L)'
;MKSNTEPNIIARTGRVQQWIDNPSSRLPVSCTIFNVEDSMEGPNGIEASWRFVSHALRFGAGVAVHLSKLRPAGTETNKGPDTLVASGPVSFAKFYSTLNEILRRGGTYRNGACVLHLDINHADIIDFVQVQRHELPWVKRCVDLTKSLWAKASTETKESIIRGIARGDIWLNKIKHDQNNERIYSNVCLEVYLPSRGT
;
A
#
# COMPACT_ATOMS: atom_id res chain seq x y z
N MET A 1 -6.57 -34.83 -44.90
CA MET A 1 -6.38 -34.35 -43.53
C MET A 1 -6.52 -32.83 -43.52
N LYS A 2 -7.64 -32.29 -43.04
CA LYS A 2 -7.82 -30.83 -42.85
C LYS A 2 -7.20 -30.49 -41.52
N SER A 3 -6.14 -29.68 -41.51
CA SER A 3 -5.59 -29.13 -40.28
C SER A 3 -6.56 -28.09 -39.72
N ASN A 4 -7.25 -28.43 -38.66
CA ASN A 4 -8.04 -27.49 -37.86
C ASN A 4 -7.05 -26.65 -37.02
N THR A 5 -6.45 -25.64 -37.62
CA THR A 5 -5.81 -24.58 -36.89
C THR A 5 -6.87 -23.56 -36.54
N GLU A 6 -7.51 -23.72 -35.38
CA GLU A 6 -8.31 -22.63 -34.82
C GLU A 6 -7.35 -21.44 -34.59
N PRO A 7 -7.73 -20.24 -35.02
CA PRO A 7 -6.90 -19.07 -34.80
C PRO A 7 -6.80 -18.83 -33.29
N ASN A 8 -5.58 -18.76 -32.76
CA ASN A 8 -5.34 -18.35 -31.39
C ASN A 8 -5.84 -16.92 -31.21
N ILE A 9 -7.01 -16.78 -30.58
CA ILE A 9 -7.58 -15.46 -30.27
C ILE A 9 -6.90 -14.97 -28.99
N ILE A 10 -6.03 -13.97 -29.12
CA ILE A 10 -5.46 -13.25 -27.99
C ILE A 10 -6.38 -12.08 -27.68
N ALA A 11 -7.13 -12.19 -26.59
CA ALA A 11 -7.95 -11.08 -26.08
C ALA A 11 -7.08 -10.12 -25.25
N ARG A 12 -7.13 -8.82 -25.55
CA ARG A 12 -6.52 -7.77 -24.75
C ARG A 12 -7.47 -7.37 -23.63
N THR A 13 -6.92 -7.02 -22.47
CA THR A 13 -7.75 -6.42 -21.42
C THR A 13 -8.25 -5.04 -21.87
N GLY A 14 -9.45 -4.66 -21.41
CA GLY A 14 -10.04 -3.36 -21.79
C GLY A 14 -9.11 -2.15 -21.47
N ARG A 15 -8.29 -2.25 -20.43
CA ARG A 15 -7.34 -1.20 -20.07
C ARG A 15 -6.16 -1.10 -21.04
N VAL A 16 -5.64 -2.23 -21.49
CA VAL A 16 -4.58 -2.27 -22.51
C VAL A 16 -5.12 -1.73 -23.83
N GLN A 17 -6.35 -2.07 -24.20
CA GLN A 17 -6.98 -1.53 -25.41
C GLN A 17 -7.15 0.00 -25.30
N GLN A 18 -7.65 0.52 -24.19
CA GLN A 18 -7.78 1.97 -23.98
C GLN A 18 -6.44 2.71 -24.04
N TRP A 19 -5.36 2.07 -23.55
CA TRP A 19 -4.02 2.65 -23.65
C TRP A 19 -3.51 2.65 -25.09
N ILE A 20 -3.79 1.62 -25.88
CA ILE A 20 -3.43 1.57 -27.31
C ILE A 20 -4.17 2.67 -28.08
N ASP A 21 -5.46 2.83 -27.80
CA ASP A 21 -6.30 3.84 -28.49
C ASP A 21 -5.94 5.28 -28.11
N ASN A 22 -5.52 5.50 -26.86
CA ASN A 22 -5.09 6.80 -26.35
C ASN A 22 -4.00 6.67 -25.27
N PRO A 23 -2.73 6.52 -25.63
CA PRO A 23 -1.61 6.31 -24.70
C PRO A 23 -1.40 7.42 -23.68
N SER A 24 -1.84 8.63 -23.97
CA SER A 24 -1.69 9.80 -23.08
C SER A 24 -2.75 9.87 -21.97
N SER A 25 -3.82 9.08 -22.05
CA SER A 25 -4.96 9.20 -21.12
C SER A 25 -4.87 8.28 -19.90
N ARG A 26 -4.21 7.13 -20.02
CA ARG A 26 -4.18 6.10 -18.96
C ARG A 26 -2.93 5.24 -19.03
N LEU A 27 -2.57 4.65 -17.90
CA LEU A 27 -1.58 3.57 -17.84
C LEU A 27 -2.19 2.24 -18.31
N PRO A 28 -1.40 1.37 -18.97
CA PRO A 28 -1.85 0.04 -19.39
C PRO A 28 -2.04 -0.93 -18.22
N VAL A 29 -1.71 -0.52 -17.00
CA VAL A 29 -1.80 -1.30 -15.77
C VAL A 29 -2.88 -0.74 -14.85
N SER A 30 -3.54 -1.65 -14.10
CA SER A 30 -4.61 -1.26 -13.16
C SER A 30 -4.09 -0.96 -11.77
N CYS A 31 -3.02 -1.63 -11.37
CA CYS A 31 -2.48 -1.60 -10.02
C CYS A 31 -0.96 -1.60 -10.07
N THR A 32 -0.37 -0.86 -9.16
CA THR A 32 1.07 -0.71 -9.02
C THR A 32 1.47 -0.85 -7.56
N ILE A 33 2.74 -1.13 -7.31
CA ILE A 33 3.31 -1.27 -5.98
C ILE A 33 4.53 -0.37 -5.89
N PHE A 34 4.69 0.31 -4.77
CA PHE A 34 5.89 1.05 -4.44
C PHE A 34 6.37 0.65 -3.03
N ASN A 35 7.59 0.19 -2.93
CA ASN A 35 8.23 -0.15 -1.67
C ASN A 35 9.16 0.99 -1.27
N VAL A 36 8.78 1.74 -0.24
CA VAL A 36 9.49 2.96 0.18
C VAL A 36 10.71 2.58 1.00
N GLU A 37 11.87 3.06 0.60
CA GLU A 37 13.10 2.97 1.39
C GLU A 37 13.16 4.10 2.43
N ASP A 38 13.88 3.86 3.53
CA ASP A 38 14.03 4.80 4.64
C ASP A 38 15.05 5.92 4.31
N SER A 39 14.76 6.65 3.25
CA SER A 39 15.53 7.80 2.78
C SER A 39 14.59 8.79 2.10
N MET A 40 14.86 10.08 2.21
CA MET A 40 14.13 11.09 1.43
C MET A 40 14.45 10.96 -0.05
N GLU A 41 15.73 10.80 -0.37
CA GLU A 41 16.28 10.77 -1.72
C GLU A 41 16.42 9.34 -2.27
N GLY A 42 16.75 9.27 -3.56
CA GLY A 42 16.99 8.00 -4.25
C GLY A 42 15.79 7.47 -5.03
N PRO A 43 15.99 6.43 -5.88
CA PRO A 43 14.97 5.94 -6.80
C PRO A 43 13.76 5.30 -6.10
N ASN A 44 13.94 4.79 -4.88
CA ASN A 44 12.90 4.19 -4.05
C ASN A 44 12.67 4.98 -2.75
N GLY A 45 13.20 6.20 -2.65
CA GLY A 45 13.03 7.06 -1.50
C GLY A 45 11.61 7.64 -1.39
N ILE A 46 11.40 8.38 -0.32
CA ILE A 46 10.10 8.98 0.01
C ILE A 46 9.64 9.95 -1.09
N GLU A 47 10.52 10.83 -1.58
CA GLU A 47 10.17 11.78 -2.65
C GLU A 47 9.84 11.07 -3.97
N ALA A 48 10.59 10.03 -4.33
CA ALA A 48 10.31 9.23 -5.51
C ALA A 48 8.94 8.55 -5.40
N SER A 49 8.56 8.10 -4.20
CA SER A 49 7.25 7.50 -3.95
C SER A 49 6.11 8.49 -4.18
N TRP A 50 6.26 9.75 -3.77
CA TRP A 50 5.25 10.79 -3.99
C TRP A 50 5.01 11.05 -5.47
N ARG A 51 6.08 11.16 -6.24
CA ARG A 51 6.03 11.31 -7.69
C ARG A 51 5.34 10.11 -8.34
N PHE A 52 5.73 8.90 -7.93
CA PHE A 52 5.16 7.66 -8.45
C PHE A 52 3.65 7.57 -8.15
N VAL A 53 3.24 7.79 -6.90
CA VAL A 53 1.83 7.76 -6.48
C VAL A 53 1.01 8.80 -7.23
N SER A 54 1.50 10.04 -7.31
CA SER A 54 0.85 11.11 -8.05
C SER A 54 0.64 10.73 -9.53
N HIS A 55 1.67 10.20 -10.19
CA HIS A 55 1.59 9.79 -11.58
C HIS A 55 0.58 8.64 -11.76
N ALA A 56 0.70 7.59 -10.96
CA ALA A 56 -0.18 6.42 -11.07
C ALA A 56 -1.66 6.79 -10.86
N LEU A 57 -1.97 7.57 -9.84
CA LEU A 57 -3.35 8.00 -9.53
C LEU A 57 -3.92 8.89 -10.64
N ARG A 58 -3.15 9.84 -11.16
CA ARG A 58 -3.57 10.71 -12.27
C ARG A 58 -3.92 9.93 -13.52
N PHE A 59 -3.19 8.86 -13.81
CA PHE A 59 -3.43 8.02 -14.98
C PHE A 59 -4.28 6.77 -14.67
N GLY A 60 -4.98 6.79 -13.54
CA GLY A 60 -6.04 5.83 -13.21
C GLY A 60 -5.55 4.46 -12.76
N ALA A 61 -4.30 4.32 -12.33
CA ALA A 61 -3.81 3.11 -11.68
C ALA A 61 -3.93 3.24 -10.15
N GLY A 62 -4.34 2.17 -9.48
CA GLY A 62 -4.25 2.06 -8.02
C GLY A 62 -2.82 1.84 -7.56
N VAL A 63 -2.49 2.26 -6.35
CA VAL A 63 -1.16 2.12 -5.78
C VAL A 63 -1.22 1.48 -4.40
N ALA A 64 -0.39 0.45 -4.19
CA ALA A 64 -0.04 -0.05 -2.86
C ALA A 64 1.33 0.53 -2.48
N VAL A 65 1.39 1.25 -1.36
CA VAL A 65 2.61 1.85 -0.84
C VAL A 65 3.02 1.10 0.43
N HIS A 66 4.16 0.44 0.37
CA HIS A 66 4.70 -0.30 1.51
C HIS A 66 5.65 0.60 2.32
N LEU A 67 5.26 0.87 3.58
CA LEU A 67 5.95 1.81 4.48
C LEU A 67 6.81 1.10 5.55
N SER A 68 6.86 -0.23 5.52
CA SER A 68 7.45 -1.05 6.59
C SER A 68 8.96 -0.87 6.80
N LYS A 69 9.66 -0.31 5.82
CA LYS A 69 11.09 0.01 5.94
C LYS A 69 11.37 1.37 6.56
N LEU A 70 10.36 2.24 6.67
CA LEU A 70 10.52 3.54 7.32
C LEU A 70 10.82 3.34 8.79
N ARG A 71 11.75 4.13 9.31
CA ARG A 71 12.07 4.12 10.75
C ARG A 71 10.87 4.61 11.57
N PRO A 72 10.73 4.12 12.81
CA PRO A 72 9.66 4.55 13.71
C PRO A 72 9.75 6.05 14.04
N ALA A 73 8.60 6.61 14.39
CA ALA A 73 8.51 7.95 14.96
C ALA A 73 9.39 8.05 16.22
N GLY A 74 10.02 9.19 16.41
CA GLY A 74 10.92 9.42 17.55
C GLY A 74 12.33 8.86 17.38
N THR A 75 12.63 8.16 16.28
CA THR A 75 14.01 7.70 16.01
C THR A 75 14.90 8.91 15.77
N GLU A 76 15.93 9.05 16.58
CA GLU A 76 16.93 10.10 16.44
C GLU A 76 17.85 9.83 15.24
N THR A 77 18.11 10.87 14.46
CA THR A 77 19.03 10.83 13.34
C THR A 77 20.15 11.84 13.59
N ASN A 78 21.35 11.35 13.83
CA ASN A 78 22.53 12.20 13.98
C ASN A 78 23.02 12.65 12.61
N LYS A 79 22.51 13.77 12.12
CA LYS A 79 23.07 14.47 10.96
C LYS A 79 23.39 15.91 11.37
N GLY A 80 24.62 16.09 11.92
CA GLY A 80 25.11 17.42 12.30
C GLY A 80 24.80 17.83 13.74
N PRO A 81 24.91 19.13 14.08
CA PRO A 81 24.75 19.62 15.43
C PRO A 81 23.31 19.55 15.98
N ASP A 82 22.32 19.39 15.08
CA ASP A 82 20.90 19.30 15.44
C ASP A 82 20.43 17.87 15.34
N THR A 83 19.87 17.35 16.43
CA THR A 83 19.23 16.06 16.45
C THR A 83 17.87 16.16 15.74
N LEU A 84 17.76 15.55 14.56
CA LEU A 84 16.48 15.43 13.86
C LEU A 84 15.76 14.17 14.35
N VAL A 85 14.48 14.31 14.61
CA VAL A 85 13.61 13.21 15.05
C VAL A 85 12.73 12.76 13.89
N ALA A 86 12.71 11.45 13.60
CA ALA A 86 11.87 10.88 12.56
C ALA A 86 10.39 11.06 12.90
N SER A 87 9.58 11.38 11.89
CA SER A 87 8.13 11.56 12.03
C SER A 87 7.32 10.25 11.92
N GLY A 88 7.95 9.18 11.44
CA GLY A 88 7.37 7.85 11.32
C GLY A 88 6.34 7.67 10.19
N PRO A 89 5.94 6.42 9.91
CA PRO A 89 5.07 6.07 8.79
C PRO A 89 3.67 6.69 8.87
N VAL A 90 3.15 6.99 10.07
CA VAL A 90 1.81 7.61 10.24
C VAL A 90 1.79 9.03 9.68
N SER A 91 2.85 9.81 9.89
CA SER A 91 2.97 11.16 9.34
C SER A 91 3.01 11.13 7.81
N PHE A 92 3.75 10.19 7.23
CA PHE A 92 3.76 10.00 5.77
C PHE A 92 2.42 9.49 5.25
N ALA A 93 1.68 8.70 6.03
CA ALA A 93 0.31 8.28 5.67
C ALA A 93 -0.61 9.49 5.48
N LYS A 94 -0.50 10.52 6.32
CA LYS A 94 -1.24 11.78 6.17
C LYS A 94 -0.91 12.49 4.86
N PHE A 95 0.37 12.49 4.48
CA PHE A 95 0.79 13.07 3.21
C PHE A 95 0.14 12.36 2.02
N TYR A 96 0.17 11.03 1.95
CA TYR A 96 -0.48 10.27 0.86
C TYR A 96 -1.99 10.49 0.82
N SER A 97 -2.64 10.61 1.97
CA SER A 97 -4.07 10.94 2.05
C SER A 97 -4.36 12.31 1.45
N THR A 98 -3.60 13.32 1.84
CA THR A 98 -3.74 14.69 1.30
C THR A 98 -3.42 14.76 -0.19
N LEU A 99 -2.37 14.07 -0.64
CA LEU A 99 -2.02 13.98 -2.05
C LEU A 99 -3.18 13.42 -2.88
N ASN A 100 -3.78 12.32 -2.43
CA ASN A 100 -4.92 11.72 -3.13
C ASN A 100 -6.15 12.64 -3.13
N GLU A 101 -6.40 13.35 -2.03
CA GLU A 101 -7.46 14.35 -1.94
C GLU A 101 -7.29 15.48 -2.96
N ILE A 102 -6.09 16.05 -3.05
CA ILE A 102 -5.78 17.16 -3.96
C ILE A 102 -5.93 16.72 -5.42
N LEU A 103 -5.39 15.56 -5.77
CA LEU A 103 -5.48 15.04 -7.12
C LEU A 103 -6.93 14.75 -7.53
N ARG A 104 -7.77 14.34 -6.60
CA ARG A 104 -9.19 14.09 -6.83
C ARG A 104 -9.99 15.36 -7.09
N ARG A 105 -9.71 16.44 -6.36
CA ARG A 105 -10.41 17.72 -6.49
C ARG A 105 -10.12 18.43 -7.80
N GLY A 106 -8.96 18.15 -8.41
CA GLY A 106 -8.50 18.82 -9.62
C GLY A 106 -9.08 18.30 -10.94
N GLY A 107 -9.99 17.32 -10.96
CA GLY A 107 -10.41 16.78 -12.24
C GLY A 107 -11.48 15.68 -12.23
N THR A 108 -11.79 15.25 -13.45
CA THR A 108 -12.74 14.19 -13.81
C THR A 108 -12.26 12.77 -13.44
N TYR A 109 -11.20 12.64 -12.66
CA TYR A 109 -10.58 11.36 -12.35
C TYR A 109 -11.40 10.56 -11.33
N ARG A 110 -11.61 9.29 -11.64
CA ARG A 110 -12.18 8.33 -10.71
C ARG A 110 -11.27 8.22 -9.49
N ASN A 111 -11.87 7.93 -8.33
CA ASN A 111 -11.14 7.72 -7.08
C ASN A 111 -9.96 6.76 -7.29
N GLY A 112 -8.74 7.28 -7.24
CA GLY A 112 -7.55 6.44 -7.24
C GLY A 112 -7.50 5.64 -5.93
N ALA A 113 -7.36 4.32 -6.04
CA ALA A 113 -7.16 3.49 -4.87
C ALA A 113 -5.71 3.62 -4.40
N CYS A 114 -5.50 4.23 -3.24
CA CYS A 114 -4.22 4.25 -2.55
C CYS A 114 -4.35 3.42 -1.27
N VAL A 115 -3.53 2.38 -1.16
CA VAL A 115 -3.48 1.49 0.00
C VAL A 115 -2.10 1.58 0.63
N LEU A 116 -2.05 1.90 1.91
CA LEU A 116 -0.82 1.96 2.68
C LEU A 116 -0.64 0.67 3.46
N HIS A 117 0.52 0.07 3.34
CA HIS A 117 0.87 -1.19 3.99
C HIS A 117 1.90 -0.96 5.08
N LEU A 118 1.70 -1.60 6.24
CA LEU A 118 2.66 -1.63 7.34
C LEU A 118 2.70 -3.04 7.94
N ASP A 119 3.90 -3.53 8.25
CA ASP A 119 4.09 -4.84 8.87
C ASP A 119 3.62 -4.83 10.31
N ILE A 120 3.01 -5.94 10.75
CA ILE A 120 2.51 -6.10 12.12
C ILE A 120 3.59 -5.93 13.20
N ASN A 121 4.84 -6.19 12.87
CA ASN A 121 5.98 -6.06 13.80
C ASN A 121 6.67 -4.68 13.74
N HIS A 122 6.15 -3.73 12.99
CA HIS A 122 6.65 -2.37 12.99
C HIS A 122 6.36 -1.71 14.36
N ALA A 123 7.30 -0.90 14.88
CA ALA A 123 7.13 -0.26 16.18
C ALA A 123 5.90 0.66 16.24
N ASP A 124 5.58 1.36 15.14
CA ASP A 124 4.43 2.27 15.06
C ASP A 124 3.13 1.58 14.63
N ILE A 125 3.05 0.24 14.70
CA ILE A 125 1.86 -0.48 14.20
C ILE A 125 0.58 -0.10 14.95
N ILE A 126 0.67 0.12 16.25
CA ILE A 126 -0.48 0.46 17.07
C ILE A 126 -1.01 1.85 16.65
N ASP A 127 -0.13 2.83 16.53
CA ASP A 127 -0.51 4.17 16.09
C ASP A 127 -1.09 4.15 14.68
N PHE A 128 -0.48 3.39 13.77
CA PHE A 128 -0.96 3.24 12.40
C PHE A 128 -2.38 2.65 12.32
N VAL A 129 -2.69 1.69 13.19
CA VAL A 129 -4.00 1.03 13.23
C VAL A 129 -5.05 1.90 13.95
N GLN A 130 -4.64 2.68 14.96
CA GLN A 130 -5.54 3.49 15.78
C GLN A 130 -5.99 4.79 15.11
N VAL A 131 -5.25 5.30 14.12
CA VAL A 131 -5.66 6.51 13.38
C VAL A 131 -7.11 6.36 12.91
N GLN A 132 -7.93 7.37 13.17
CA GLN A 132 -9.32 7.37 12.78
C GLN A 132 -9.48 7.58 11.27
N ARG A 133 -10.57 7.04 10.69
CA ARG A 133 -10.81 7.15 9.25
C ARG A 133 -10.92 8.59 8.76
N HIS A 134 -11.45 9.48 9.59
CA HIS A 134 -11.58 10.90 9.23
C HIS A 134 -10.25 11.63 9.15
N GLU A 135 -9.19 11.11 9.78
CA GLU A 135 -7.84 11.67 9.67
C GLU A 135 -7.12 11.22 8.39
N LEU A 136 -7.48 10.05 7.87
CA LEU A 136 -6.91 9.45 6.66
C LEU A 136 -8.02 9.04 5.67
N PRO A 137 -8.92 9.97 5.27
CA PRO A 137 -10.12 9.61 4.52
C PRO A 137 -9.86 9.11 3.10
N TRP A 138 -8.71 9.46 2.52
CA TRP A 138 -8.40 9.24 1.11
C TRP A 138 -7.43 8.08 0.85
N VAL A 139 -7.05 7.35 1.88
CA VAL A 139 -6.22 6.14 1.78
C VAL A 139 -6.86 4.99 2.55
N LYS A 140 -6.58 3.78 2.12
CA LYS A 140 -6.87 2.56 2.87
C LYS A 140 -5.61 2.10 3.58
N ARG A 141 -5.77 1.40 4.70
CA ARG A 141 -4.64 0.87 5.47
C ARG A 141 -4.70 -0.64 5.51
N CYS A 142 -3.56 -1.26 5.34
CA CYS A 142 -3.41 -2.70 5.33
C CYS A 142 -2.28 -3.12 6.27
N VAL A 143 -2.52 -4.09 7.13
CA VAL A 143 -1.51 -4.69 7.99
C VAL A 143 -0.99 -5.96 7.32
N ASP A 144 0.32 -5.99 7.09
CA ASP A 144 0.99 -7.13 6.49
C ASP A 144 1.47 -8.09 7.58
N LEU A 145 1.13 -9.37 7.47
CA LEU A 145 1.44 -10.36 8.48
C LEU A 145 1.61 -11.78 7.93
N THR A 146 2.29 -12.62 8.72
CA THR A 146 2.27 -14.08 8.61
C THR A 146 1.60 -14.69 9.83
N LYS A 147 1.25 -15.99 9.78
CA LYS A 147 0.74 -16.69 10.95
C LYS A 147 1.73 -16.63 12.12
N SER A 148 3.04 -16.76 11.85
CA SER A 148 4.07 -16.69 12.88
C SER A 148 4.21 -15.31 13.50
N LEU A 149 4.16 -14.24 12.69
CA LEU A 149 4.18 -12.86 13.19
C LEU A 149 2.94 -12.55 14.02
N TRP A 150 1.76 -13.00 13.58
CA TRP A 150 0.54 -12.87 14.36
C TRP A 150 0.63 -13.57 15.72
N ALA A 151 1.16 -14.80 15.76
CA ALA A 151 1.32 -15.54 17.01
C ALA A 151 2.22 -14.80 18.01
N LYS A 152 3.29 -14.15 17.52
CA LYS A 152 4.28 -13.41 18.34
C LYS A 152 3.83 -12.01 18.74
N ALA A 153 2.83 -11.43 18.05
CA ALA A 153 2.36 -10.08 18.33
C ALA A 153 1.75 -9.99 19.74
N SER A 154 1.91 -8.83 20.38
CA SER A 154 1.36 -8.55 21.70
C SER A 154 -0.18 -8.61 21.69
N THR A 155 -0.77 -8.84 22.85
CA THR A 155 -2.23 -8.80 23.02
C THR A 155 -2.79 -7.44 22.61
N GLU A 156 -2.13 -6.36 23.00
CA GLU A 156 -2.53 -5.00 22.65
C GLU A 156 -2.54 -4.77 21.14
N THR A 157 -1.49 -5.22 20.43
CA THR A 157 -1.42 -5.13 18.96
C THR A 157 -2.57 -5.91 18.31
N LYS A 158 -2.82 -7.15 18.76
CA LYS A 158 -3.90 -7.99 18.23
C LYS A 158 -5.27 -7.34 18.45
N GLU A 159 -5.55 -6.85 19.64
CA GLU A 159 -6.81 -6.17 19.96
C GLU A 159 -6.99 -4.88 19.16
N SER A 160 -5.94 -4.09 18.99
CA SER A 160 -5.98 -2.86 18.18
C SER A 160 -6.31 -3.17 16.73
N ILE A 161 -5.67 -4.20 16.15
CA ILE A 161 -5.95 -4.64 14.78
C ILE A 161 -7.40 -5.15 14.66
N ILE A 162 -7.87 -5.98 15.58
CA ILE A 162 -9.25 -6.51 15.56
C ILE A 162 -10.26 -5.36 15.63
N ARG A 163 -10.03 -4.37 16.52
CA ARG A 163 -10.87 -3.17 16.59
C ARG A 163 -10.85 -2.36 15.30
N GLY A 164 -9.68 -2.20 14.67
CA GLY A 164 -9.55 -1.51 13.39
C GLY A 164 -10.28 -2.21 12.25
N ILE A 165 -10.25 -3.54 12.21
CA ILE A 165 -11.01 -4.36 11.26
C ILE A 165 -12.52 -4.22 11.51
N ALA A 166 -12.96 -4.31 12.77
CA ALA A 166 -14.37 -4.17 13.13
C ALA A 166 -14.96 -2.81 12.74
N ARG A 167 -14.15 -1.74 12.78
CA ARG A 167 -14.54 -0.40 12.29
C ARG A 167 -14.50 -0.29 10.76
N GLY A 168 -13.94 -1.26 10.03
CA GLY A 168 -13.73 -1.18 8.60
C GLY A 168 -12.57 -0.26 8.16
N ASP A 169 -11.66 0.06 9.08
CA ASP A 169 -10.53 0.95 8.83
C ASP A 169 -9.28 0.22 8.34
N ILE A 170 -9.16 -1.06 8.70
CA ILE A 170 -7.96 -1.87 8.48
C ILE A 170 -8.31 -3.13 7.71
N TRP A 171 -7.47 -3.46 6.73
CA TRP A 171 -7.44 -4.74 6.03
C TRP A 171 -6.21 -5.53 6.43
N LEU A 172 -6.24 -6.83 6.18
CA LEU A 172 -5.09 -7.70 6.39
C LEU A 172 -4.55 -8.17 5.04
N ASN A 173 -3.23 -8.29 4.96
CA ASN A 173 -2.53 -8.92 3.85
C ASN A 173 -1.57 -9.99 4.37
N LYS A 174 -1.66 -11.17 3.78
CA LYS A 174 -0.74 -12.26 4.09
C LYS A 174 0.56 -12.06 3.33
N ILE A 175 1.66 -11.87 4.07
CA ILE A 175 3.00 -11.85 3.48
C ILE A 175 3.28 -13.21 2.81
N LYS A 176 3.71 -13.17 1.56
CA LYS A 176 4.14 -14.32 0.77
C LYS A 176 5.62 -14.19 0.45
N HIS A 177 6.27 -15.32 0.26
CA HIS A 177 7.65 -15.40 -0.18
C HIS A 177 7.72 -16.28 -1.42
N ASP A 178 8.69 -16.02 -2.28
CA ASP A 178 8.98 -16.84 -3.43
C ASP A 178 9.81 -18.08 -3.06
N GLN A 179 10.22 -18.83 -4.06
CA GLN A 179 11.06 -20.03 -3.86
C GLN A 179 12.46 -19.73 -3.29
N ASN A 180 12.93 -18.49 -3.41
CA ASN A 180 14.21 -18.03 -2.86
C ASN A 180 14.05 -17.41 -1.46
N ASN A 181 12.84 -17.51 -0.87
CA ASN A 181 12.46 -16.87 0.39
C ASN A 181 12.49 -15.33 0.35
N GLU A 182 12.42 -14.74 -0.85
CA GLU A 182 12.27 -13.30 -1.01
C GLU A 182 10.81 -12.88 -0.87
N ARG A 183 10.57 -11.74 -0.19
CA ARG A 183 9.21 -11.24 0.03
C ARG A 183 8.55 -10.82 -1.28
N ILE A 184 7.38 -11.36 -1.55
CA ILE A 184 6.51 -10.94 -2.65
C ILE A 184 5.60 -9.83 -2.11
N TYR A 185 5.77 -8.60 -2.61
CA TYR A 185 4.89 -7.48 -2.31
C TYR A 185 3.59 -7.60 -3.11
N SER A 186 2.49 -7.25 -2.48
CA SER A 186 1.15 -7.40 -3.04
C SER A 186 0.40 -6.07 -2.95
N ASN A 187 -0.42 -5.81 -3.95
CA ASN A 187 -1.38 -4.71 -3.95
C ASN A 187 -2.82 -5.18 -3.65
N VAL A 188 -2.99 -6.45 -3.33
CA VAL A 188 -4.28 -7.05 -3.03
C VAL A 188 -4.47 -7.08 -1.52
N CYS A 189 -5.37 -6.24 -1.03
CA CYS A 189 -5.96 -6.44 0.28
C CYS A 189 -6.89 -7.65 0.15
N LEU A 190 -6.43 -8.80 0.59
CA LEU A 190 -7.21 -10.02 0.60
C LEU A 190 -8.35 -9.90 1.60
N GLU A 191 -9.46 -10.54 1.26
CA GLU A 191 -10.60 -10.72 2.16
C GLU A 191 -10.15 -11.19 3.53
N VAL A 192 -10.72 -10.57 4.54
CA VAL A 192 -10.44 -10.82 5.95
C VAL A 192 -10.79 -12.26 6.28
N TYR A 193 -9.80 -13.13 6.36
CA TYR A 193 -9.96 -14.34 7.12
C TYR A 193 -9.90 -13.96 8.61
N LEU A 194 -11.06 -13.67 9.17
CA LEU A 194 -11.20 -13.65 10.62
C LEU A 194 -10.84 -15.06 11.09
N PRO A 195 -9.85 -15.23 12.00
CA PRO A 195 -9.68 -16.50 12.65
C PRO A 195 -11.02 -16.82 13.31
N SER A 196 -11.62 -17.97 12.95
CA SER A 196 -12.77 -18.51 13.64
C SER A 196 -12.53 -18.40 15.13
N ARG A 197 -13.46 -17.78 15.87
CA ARG A 197 -13.44 -17.78 17.31
C ARG A 197 -13.36 -19.26 17.72
N GLY A 198 -12.18 -19.64 18.22
CA GLY A 198 -12.04 -20.96 18.79
C GLY A 198 -13.06 -21.12 19.92
N THR A 199 -13.89 -22.09 19.75
CA THR A 199 -14.71 -22.68 20.82
C THR A 199 -13.80 -23.23 21.88
#